data_083ec5f862adcf0d234b224edf545e89
#
_entry.id   083ec5f862adcf0d234b224edf545e89
#
_cell.length_a   1.000
_cell.length_b   1.000
_cell.length_c   1.000
_cell.angle_alpha   90.00
_cell.angle_beta   90.00
_cell.angle_gamma   90.00
#
_symmetry.space_group_name_H-M   'P 1'
#
loop_
_entity.id
_entity.type
_entity.pdbx_description
1 polymer ?
#
loop_
_entity_poly.entity_id
_entity_poly.type
_entity_poly.pdbx_seq_one_letter_code
_entity_poly.pdbx_strand_id
1 'polypeptide(L)'
;ELDYKRKRLMAQGKPPIYDRSALTTSDEKRRAYEAEGRLPHWRFKLDHADINFDDLVRGPVHFQGHNLSDPVLVRGDGTYLYMLPSAVDDIDMAITDVIRGEDHVANTAVQIQIFEALGSPPPIFAHTPLLTDIGGKGLSKRLGSMTVASLRADGVEAMALNSYLAHIGTSDSIVPRASLVELAADFDIGHTGRGTPKFDPDQLKTLNAALLHGTDYAEAAPRLLALGLDHADAPFWEAIRPNLERFEDAVLWHKVCFDDITPLVDDQAFASAAATVLPEGVWDETTWKDWTAAIKEATG
;
A
#
# COMPACT_ATOMS: atom_id res chain seq x y z
N GLU A 1 31.51 -24.24 -0.09
CA GLU A 1 31.82 -24.40 -1.54
C GLU A 1 30.83 -23.62 -2.41
N LEU A 2 29.49 -23.79 -2.25
CA LEU A 2 28.49 -23.10 -3.03
C LEU A 2 28.56 -21.57 -2.88
N ASP A 3 28.75 -21.06 -1.66
CA ASP A 3 28.93 -19.62 -1.42
C ASP A 3 30.20 -19.07 -2.07
N TYR A 4 31.25 -19.81 -2.09
CA TYR A 4 32.49 -19.43 -2.77
C TYR A 4 32.28 -19.35 -4.29
N LYS A 5 31.64 -20.35 -4.90
CA LYS A 5 31.27 -20.34 -6.32
C LYS A 5 30.40 -19.17 -6.68
N ARG A 6 29.36 -18.88 -5.85
CA ARG A 6 28.45 -17.75 -6.01
C ARG A 6 29.20 -16.41 -5.98
N LYS A 7 30.03 -16.18 -4.96
CA LYS A 7 30.85 -14.97 -4.83
C LYS A 7 31.79 -14.79 -6.02
N ARG A 8 32.39 -15.87 -6.49
CA ARG A 8 33.31 -15.86 -7.65
C ARG A 8 32.56 -15.45 -8.95
N LEU A 9 31.37 -16.00 -9.19
CA LEU A 9 30.55 -15.63 -10.35
C LEU A 9 30.12 -14.14 -10.27
N MET A 10 29.68 -13.69 -9.11
CA MET A 10 29.34 -12.30 -8.90
C MET A 10 30.51 -11.35 -9.12
N ALA A 11 31.71 -11.70 -8.65
CA ALA A 11 32.92 -10.92 -8.88
C ALA A 11 33.31 -10.84 -10.37
N GLN A 12 32.88 -11.81 -11.18
CA GLN A 12 33.06 -11.83 -12.63
C GLN A 12 31.93 -11.16 -13.40
N GLY A 13 30.94 -10.50 -12.71
CA GLY A 13 29.78 -9.93 -13.33
C GLY A 13 28.79 -10.96 -13.92
N LYS A 14 28.93 -12.23 -13.54
CA LYS A 14 28.07 -13.32 -14.00
C LYS A 14 26.96 -13.60 -12.99
N PRO A 15 25.76 -13.97 -13.44
CA PRO A 15 24.69 -14.37 -12.55
C PRO A 15 25.12 -15.62 -11.75
N PRO A 16 24.76 -15.72 -10.44
CA PRO A 16 25.17 -16.81 -9.57
C PRO A 16 24.31 -18.06 -9.79
N ILE A 17 24.36 -18.61 -11.01
CA ILE A 17 23.59 -19.79 -11.41
C ILE A 17 24.18 -21.03 -10.77
N TYR A 18 23.33 -21.92 -10.26
CA TYR A 18 23.78 -23.22 -9.75
C TYR A 18 24.24 -24.15 -10.88
N ASP A 19 25.46 -24.67 -10.75
CA ASP A 19 26.14 -25.44 -11.78
C ASP A 19 25.69 -26.91 -11.90
N ARG A 20 24.65 -27.31 -11.17
CA ARG A 20 24.13 -28.70 -11.14
C ARG A 20 25.15 -29.75 -10.75
N SER A 21 26.26 -29.35 -10.11
CA SER A 21 27.33 -30.27 -9.73
C SER A 21 26.89 -31.46 -8.84
N ALA A 22 25.76 -31.31 -8.13
CA ALA A 22 25.21 -32.41 -7.33
C ALA A 22 24.68 -33.58 -8.20
N LEU A 23 24.28 -33.33 -9.45
CA LEU A 23 23.76 -34.38 -10.36
C LEU A 23 24.86 -35.36 -10.77
N THR A 24 26.14 -34.94 -10.71
CA THR A 24 27.30 -35.76 -11.08
C THR A 24 28.07 -36.25 -9.85
N THR A 25 27.54 -36.06 -8.65
CA THR A 25 28.18 -36.53 -7.40
C THR A 25 28.10 -38.05 -7.33
N SER A 26 29.24 -38.74 -7.15
CA SER A 26 29.28 -40.18 -7.00
C SER A 26 28.59 -40.64 -5.71
N ASP A 27 28.08 -41.90 -5.72
CA ASP A 27 27.44 -42.46 -4.54
C ASP A 27 28.39 -42.57 -3.33
N GLU A 28 29.68 -42.78 -3.58
CA GLU A 28 30.70 -42.78 -2.54
C GLU A 28 30.80 -41.42 -1.85
N LYS A 29 30.82 -40.33 -2.64
CA LYS A 29 30.85 -38.97 -2.12
C LYS A 29 29.53 -38.58 -1.42
N ARG A 30 28.39 -39.08 -1.89
CA ARG A 30 27.10 -38.90 -1.21
C ARG A 30 27.11 -39.54 0.17
N ARG A 31 27.55 -40.81 0.26
CA ARG A 31 27.66 -41.53 1.54
C ARG A 31 28.64 -40.85 2.50
N ALA A 32 29.73 -40.28 1.99
CA ALA A 32 30.66 -39.51 2.82
C ALA A 32 29.98 -38.26 3.41
N TYR A 33 29.22 -37.54 2.62
CA TYR A 33 28.46 -36.37 3.11
C TYR A 33 27.39 -36.74 4.14
N GLU A 34 26.68 -37.87 3.93
CA GLU A 34 25.70 -38.39 4.88
C GLU A 34 26.40 -38.83 6.19
N ALA A 35 27.53 -39.44 6.12
CA ALA A 35 28.35 -39.82 7.30
C ALA A 35 28.84 -38.58 8.07
N GLU A 36 29.07 -37.46 7.39
CA GLU A 36 29.38 -36.16 7.99
C GLU A 36 28.14 -35.46 8.58
N GLY A 37 26.95 -36.05 8.50
CA GLY A 37 25.70 -35.47 8.95
C GLY A 37 25.17 -34.33 8.05
N ARG A 38 25.63 -34.23 6.82
CA ARG A 38 25.14 -33.22 5.88
C ARG A 38 23.79 -33.64 5.32
N LEU A 39 22.79 -32.79 5.47
CA LEU A 39 21.47 -32.99 4.92
C LEU A 39 21.34 -32.32 3.53
N PRO A 40 20.82 -33.04 2.52
CA PRO A 40 20.68 -32.49 1.17
C PRO A 40 19.57 -31.44 1.11
N HIS A 41 19.79 -30.40 0.30
CA HIS A 41 18.72 -29.51 -0.14
C HIS A 41 18.14 -30.06 -1.44
N TRP A 42 16.82 -30.01 -1.55
CA TRP A 42 16.12 -30.38 -2.77
C TRP A 42 15.92 -29.16 -3.66
N ARG A 43 16.35 -29.29 -4.92
CA ARG A 43 16.19 -28.25 -5.94
C ARG A 43 15.26 -28.72 -7.03
N PHE A 44 14.47 -27.81 -7.55
CA PHE A 44 13.73 -28.03 -8.78
C PHE A 44 14.70 -27.89 -9.96
N LYS A 45 14.76 -28.90 -10.81
CA LYS A 45 15.61 -28.88 -12.00
C LYS A 45 14.83 -28.20 -13.13
N LEU A 46 15.15 -26.92 -13.38
CA LEU A 46 14.55 -26.16 -14.46
C LEU A 46 14.88 -26.74 -15.84
N ASP A 47 13.92 -26.67 -16.74
CA ASP A 47 14.22 -26.76 -18.17
C ASP A 47 14.92 -25.46 -18.59
N HIS A 48 15.96 -25.58 -19.42
CA HIS A 48 16.69 -24.43 -19.94
C HIS A 48 16.09 -23.84 -21.23
N ALA A 49 14.88 -24.27 -21.61
CA ALA A 49 14.12 -23.64 -22.67
C ALA A 49 13.76 -22.20 -22.31
N ASP A 50 13.53 -21.38 -23.32
CA ASP A 50 13.08 -20.02 -23.14
C ASP A 50 11.64 -20.01 -22.60
N ILE A 51 11.39 -19.12 -21.62
CA ILE A 51 10.10 -18.98 -20.95
C ILE A 51 9.49 -17.65 -21.39
N ASN A 52 8.28 -17.73 -21.92
CA ASN A 52 7.49 -16.58 -22.35
C ASN A 52 6.16 -16.60 -21.61
N PHE A 53 5.73 -15.43 -21.14
CA PHE A 53 4.40 -15.23 -20.58
C PHE A 53 3.92 -13.79 -20.79
N ASP A 54 2.62 -13.62 -20.84
CA ASP A 54 2.01 -12.30 -20.89
C ASP A 54 1.69 -11.83 -19.47
N ASP A 55 2.10 -10.62 -19.16
CA ASP A 55 1.86 -9.96 -17.87
C ASP A 55 0.91 -8.79 -18.09
N LEU A 56 -0.13 -8.67 -17.26
CA LEU A 56 -1.17 -7.66 -17.45
C LEU A 56 -0.65 -6.22 -17.38
N VAL A 57 0.45 -5.98 -16.64
CA VAL A 57 1.06 -4.65 -16.49
C VAL A 57 2.27 -4.49 -17.42
N ARG A 58 3.11 -5.52 -17.51
CA ARG A 58 4.38 -5.45 -18.24
C ARG A 58 4.28 -5.86 -19.71
N GLY A 59 3.16 -6.46 -20.12
CA GLY A 59 2.99 -7.03 -21.44
C GLY A 59 3.82 -8.32 -21.63
N PRO A 60 4.27 -8.63 -22.86
CA PRO A 60 5.08 -9.83 -23.12
C PRO A 60 6.39 -9.81 -22.34
N VAL A 61 6.65 -10.86 -21.58
CA VAL A 61 7.87 -11.08 -20.80
C VAL A 61 8.60 -12.31 -21.32
N HIS A 62 9.91 -12.19 -21.48
CA HIS A 62 10.78 -13.24 -21.98
C HIS A 62 11.95 -13.48 -21.05
N PHE A 63 12.22 -14.76 -20.72
CA PHE A 63 13.39 -15.19 -20.00
C PHE A 63 14.13 -16.29 -20.78
N GLN A 64 15.44 -16.11 -20.90
CA GLN A 64 16.31 -17.19 -21.36
C GLN A 64 16.49 -18.20 -20.22
N GLY A 65 15.97 -19.42 -20.35
CA GLY A 65 15.92 -20.40 -19.28
C GLY A 65 17.32 -20.77 -18.73
N HIS A 66 18.36 -20.72 -19.55
CA HIS A 66 19.74 -20.98 -19.10
C HIS A 66 20.30 -19.90 -18.16
N ASN A 67 19.67 -18.71 -18.08
CA ASN A 67 20.03 -17.65 -17.15
C ASN A 67 19.30 -17.76 -15.79
N LEU A 68 18.43 -18.75 -15.63
CA LEU A 68 17.73 -19.03 -14.39
C LEU A 68 18.46 -20.13 -13.59
N SER A 69 18.49 -19.98 -12.27
CA SER A 69 19.12 -20.96 -11.38
C SER A 69 18.07 -21.89 -10.78
N ASP A 70 18.37 -23.20 -10.74
CA ASP A 70 17.52 -24.18 -10.07
C ASP A 70 17.20 -23.74 -8.63
N PRO A 71 15.95 -23.44 -8.27
CA PRO A 71 15.61 -22.98 -6.94
C PRO A 71 15.68 -24.10 -5.93
N VAL A 72 16.09 -23.78 -4.70
CA VAL A 72 15.90 -24.70 -3.58
C VAL A 72 14.41 -24.69 -3.20
N LEU A 73 13.77 -25.84 -3.24
CA LEU A 73 12.39 -26.01 -2.81
C LEU A 73 12.28 -26.47 -1.35
N VAL A 74 13.18 -27.37 -0.93
CA VAL A 74 13.22 -27.90 0.44
C VAL A 74 14.64 -27.85 0.97
N ARG A 75 14.81 -27.31 2.16
CA ARG A 75 16.10 -27.30 2.87
C ARG A 75 16.39 -28.65 3.48
N GLY A 76 17.64 -28.84 3.87
CA GLY A 76 18.08 -30.08 4.54
C GLY A 76 17.39 -30.36 5.87
N ASP A 77 16.87 -29.34 6.55
CA ASP A 77 16.05 -29.46 7.76
C ASP A 77 14.57 -29.78 7.49
N GLY A 78 14.18 -29.97 6.25
CA GLY A 78 12.81 -30.24 5.83
C GLY A 78 11.95 -28.98 5.62
N THR A 79 12.50 -27.78 5.83
CA THR A 79 11.76 -26.53 5.62
C THR A 79 11.50 -26.27 4.14
N TYR A 80 10.24 -26.06 3.77
CA TYR A 80 9.86 -25.63 2.42
C TYR A 80 10.17 -24.17 2.19
N LEU A 81 10.61 -23.83 0.97
CA LEU A 81 10.86 -22.46 0.56
C LEU A 81 9.77 -21.97 -0.37
N TYR A 82 9.55 -20.66 -0.36
CA TYR A 82 8.47 -19.92 -0.98
C TYR A 82 7.92 -20.46 -2.33
N MET A 83 8.81 -20.84 -3.24
CA MET A 83 8.41 -21.21 -4.60
C MET A 83 7.46 -22.40 -4.67
N LEU A 84 7.65 -23.42 -3.85
CA LEU A 84 6.82 -24.63 -3.88
C LEU A 84 5.51 -24.44 -3.12
N PRO A 85 5.49 -24.01 -1.85
CA PRO A 85 4.24 -23.79 -1.14
C PRO A 85 3.30 -22.82 -1.86
N SER A 86 3.82 -21.68 -2.37
CA SER A 86 2.97 -20.72 -3.07
C SER A 86 2.31 -21.29 -4.32
N ALA A 87 3.03 -22.10 -5.10
CA ALA A 87 2.44 -22.74 -6.29
C ALA A 87 1.40 -23.81 -5.92
N VAL A 88 1.66 -24.58 -4.85
CA VAL A 88 0.70 -25.58 -4.35
C VAL A 88 -0.55 -24.91 -3.79
N ASP A 89 -0.39 -23.87 -2.96
CA ASP A 89 -1.52 -23.12 -2.40
C ASP A 89 -2.36 -22.46 -3.51
N ASP A 90 -1.71 -21.86 -4.51
CA ASP A 90 -2.41 -21.26 -5.66
C ASP A 90 -3.22 -22.30 -6.44
N ILE A 91 -2.71 -23.54 -6.60
CA ILE A 91 -3.43 -24.64 -7.25
C ILE A 91 -4.61 -25.09 -6.37
N ASP A 92 -4.37 -25.38 -5.10
CA ASP A 92 -5.37 -25.91 -4.18
C ASP A 92 -6.51 -24.93 -3.92
N MET A 93 -6.20 -23.62 -3.90
CA MET A 93 -7.17 -22.54 -3.75
C MET A 93 -7.80 -22.08 -5.07
N ALA A 94 -7.42 -22.69 -6.19
CA ALA A 94 -7.88 -22.33 -7.54
C ALA A 94 -7.70 -20.83 -7.85
N ILE A 95 -6.53 -20.27 -7.52
CA ILE A 95 -6.19 -18.88 -7.80
C ILE A 95 -6.10 -18.68 -9.31
N THR A 96 -6.82 -17.71 -9.82
CA THR A 96 -6.89 -17.37 -11.24
C THR A 96 -5.91 -16.28 -11.64
N ASP A 97 -5.67 -15.33 -10.74
CA ASP A 97 -4.87 -14.14 -10.99
C ASP A 97 -3.92 -13.87 -9.82
N VAL A 98 -2.63 -13.62 -10.14
CA VAL A 98 -1.59 -13.27 -9.17
C VAL A 98 -1.09 -11.87 -9.45
N ILE A 99 -1.52 -10.90 -8.62
CA ILE A 99 -1.09 -9.51 -8.69
C ILE A 99 -0.07 -9.26 -7.57
N ARG A 100 1.15 -8.84 -7.92
CA ARG A 100 2.24 -8.67 -6.95
C ARG A 100 3.32 -7.69 -7.41
N GLY A 101 4.32 -7.43 -6.58
CA GLY A 101 5.44 -6.54 -6.91
C GLY A 101 6.34 -7.06 -8.02
N GLU A 102 6.90 -6.16 -8.81
CA GLU A 102 7.78 -6.47 -9.95
C GLU A 102 9.09 -7.17 -9.59
N ASP A 103 9.49 -7.16 -8.32
CA ASP A 103 10.63 -7.92 -7.80
C ASP A 103 10.42 -9.44 -7.92
N HIS A 104 9.19 -9.89 -8.15
CA HIS A 104 8.82 -11.28 -8.38
C HIS A 104 8.76 -11.71 -9.85
N VAL A 105 9.02 -10.84 -10.83
CA VAL A 105 8.93 -11.18 -12.27
C VAL A 105 9.81 -12.39 -12.63
N ALA A 106 11.07 -12.43 -12.14
CA ALA A 106 11.94 -13.57 -12.37
C ALA A 106 11.47 -14.86 -11.66
N ASN A 107 10.76 -14.70 -10.53
CA ASN A 107 10.16 -15.84 -9.82
C ASN A 107 9.03 -16.48 -10.64
N THR A 108 8.27 -15.67 -11.36
CA THR A 108 7.18 -16.14 -12.23
C THR A 108 7.67 -17.10 -13.29
N ALA A 109 8.80 -16.79 -13.96
CA ALA A 109 9.39 -17.68 -14.93
C ALA A 109 9.73 -19.08 -14.35
N VAL A 110 10.16 -19.12 -13.08
CA VAL A 110 10.43 -20.38 -12.37
C VAL A 110 9.14 -21.07 -11.95
N GLN A 111 8.17 -20.30 -11.42
CA GLN A 111 6.89 -20.84 -10.95
C GLN A 111 6.07 -21.44 -12.07
N ILE A 112 6.09 -20.88 -13.29
CA ILE A 112 5.42 -21.47 -14.47
C ILE A 112 5.85 -22.92 -14.67
N GLN A 113 7.16 -23.21 -14.64
CA GLN A 113 7.64 -24.59 -14.76
C GLN A 113 7.26 -25.48 -13.56
N ILE A 114 7.10 -24.90 -12.37
CA ILE A 114 6.62 -25.63 -11.19
C ILE A 114 5.13 -25.99 -11.36
N PHE A 115 4.29 -25.04 -11.81
CA PHE A 115 2.87 -25.31 -12.12
C PHE A 115 2.73 -26.42 -13.15
N GLU A 116 3.47 -26.35 -14.25
CA GLU A 116 3.48 -27.37 -15.31
C GLU A 116 3.92 -28.74 -14.77
N ALA A 117 4.95 -28.78 -13.93
CA ALA A 117 5.44 -30.03 -13.32
C ALA A 117 4.44 -30.63 -12.32
N LEU A 118 3.59 -29.79 -11.70
CA LEU A 118 2.47 -30.22 -10.84
C LEU A 118 1.20 -30.58 -11.65
N GLY A 119 1.23 -30.43 -12.97
CA GLY A 119 0.12 -30.76 -13.85
C GLY A 119 -1.01 -29.74 -13.87
N SER A 120 -0.73 -28.50 -13.45
CA SER A 120 -1.68 -27.39 -13.44
C SER A 120 -1.26 -26.28 -14.41
N PRO A 121 -2.18 -25.61 -15.09
CA PRO A 121 -1.85 -24.39 -15.81
C PRO A 121 -1.47 -23.28 -14.81
N PRO A 122 -0.52 -22.39 -15.17
CA PRO A 122 -0.20 -21.24 -14.33
C PRO A 122 -1.36 -20.24 -14.33
N PRO A 123 -1.54 -19.46 -13.25
CA PRO A 123 -2.48 -18.35 -13.18
C PRO A 123 -2.07 -17.21 -14.13
N ILE A 124 -2.96 -16.24 -14.32
CA ILE A 124 -2.61 -14.97 -14.96
C ILE A 124 -1.74 -14.14 -14.00
N PHE A 125 -0.73 -13.45 -14.51
CA PHE A 125 0.18 -12.64 -13.70
C PHE A 125 0.07 -11.15 -14.01
N ALA A 126 0.21 -10.34 -12.97
CA ALA A 126 0.37 -8.91 -13.06
C ALA A 126 1.47 -8.45 -12.09
N HIS A 127 2.51 -7.81 -12.59
CA HIS A 127 3.61 -7.31 -11.77
C HIS A 127 3.61 -5.79 -11.74
N THR A 128 3.13 -5.23 -10.62
CA THR A 128 3.08 -3.79 -10.39
C THR A 128 4.44 -3.26 -9.93
N PRO A 129 4.80 -2.01 -10.28
CA PRO A 129 6.04 -1.41 -9.80
C PRO A 129 6.02 -1.24 -8.27
N LEU A 130 7.20 -1.30 -7.67
CA LEU A 130 7.35 -1.06 -6.23
C LEU A 130 7.24 0.42 -5.91
N LEU A 131 6.60 0.73 -4.76
CA LEU A 131 6.48 2.10 -4.28
C LEU A 131 7.80 2.61 -3.70
N THR A 132 8.07 3.88 -3.92
CA THR A 132 9.16 4.62 -3.26
C THR A 132 8.60 5.78 -2.45
N ASP A 133 9.42 6.34 -1.56
CA ASP A 133 9.14 7.65 -0.97
C ASP A 133 9.32 8.77 -2.01
N ILE A 134 8.98 10.01 -1.63
CA ILE A 134 9.12 11.21 -2.48
C ILE A 134 10.58 11.38 -2.96
N GLY A 135 11.56 10.97 -2.13
CA GLY A 135 12.99 11.01 -2.43
C GLY A 135 13.48 9.88 -3.34
N GLY A 136 12.59 8.95 -3.75
CA GLY A 136 12.91 7.82 -4.62
C GLY A 136 13.56 6.63 -3.88
N LYS A 137 13.54 6.59 -2.56
CA LYS A 137 13.99 5.44 -1.77
C LYS A 137 12.85 4.47 -1.56
N GLY A 138 13.11 3.17 -1.65
CA GLY A 138 12.11 2.15 -1.39
C GLY A 138 11.50 2.29 0.02
N LEU A 139 10.19 2.09 0.13
CA LEU A 139 9.47 2.08 1.40
C LEU A 139 9.94 0.89 2.24
N SER A 140 11.07 1.03 2.92
CA SER A 140 11.65 -0.04 3.73
C SER A 140 11.38 0.18 5.22
N LYS A 141 11.31 -0.91 5.99
CA LYS A 141 11.12 -0.96 7.45
C LYS A 141 12.11 -0.09 8.26
N ARG A 142 13.17 0.44 7.63
CA ARG A 142 14.23 1.24 8.27
C ARG A 142 13.92 2.73 8.39
N LEU A 143 12.86 3.23 7.74
CA LEU A 143 12.50 4.66 7.72
C LEU A 143 11.46 5.04 8.77
N GLY A 144 11.40 4.38 9.92
CA GLY A 144 10.48 4.74 11.01
C GLY A 144 9.01 4.53 10.65
N SER A 145 8.79 3.65 9.70
CA SER A 145 7.59 2.87 9.43
C SER A 145 6.27 3.60 9.26
N MET A 146 5.99 4.05 8.07
CA MET A 146 4.60 4.13 7.63
C MET A 146 4.07 2.69 7.48
N THR A 147 3.27 2.26 8.42
CA THR A 147 2.55 0.98 8.39
C THR A 147 1.06 1.24 8.29
N VAL A 148 0.28 0.26 7.85
CA VAL A 148 -1.19 0.37 7.89
C VAL A 148 -1.67 0.66 9.31
N ALA A 149 -1.00 0.10 10.34
CA ALA A 149 -1.33 0.36 11.74
C ALA A 149 -1.04 1.82 12.14
N SER A 150 0.09 2.40 11.71
CA SER A 150 0.38 3.82 12.00
C SER A 150 -0.57 4.75 11.24
N LEU A 151 -0.86 4.49 9.98
CA LEU A 151 -1.84 5.28 9.21
C LEU A 151 -3.22 5.27 9.88
N ARG A 152 -3.66 4.11 10.39
CA ARG A 152 -4.90 4.01 11.16
C ARG A 152 -4.84 4.84 12.45
N ALA A 153 -3.73 4.77 13.19
CA ALA A 153 -3.54 5.58 14.41
C ALA A 153 -3.49 7.08 14.11
N ASP A 154 -3.03 7.46 12.92
CA ASP A 154 -3.01 8.85 12.44
C ASP A 154 -4.37 9.31 11.88
N GLY A 155 -5.42 8.48 11.97
CA GLY A 155 -6.78 8.83 11.54
C GLY A 155 -7.04 8.74 10.02
N VAL A 156 -6.22 7.96 9.29
CA VAL A 156 -6.45 7.70 7.87
C VAL A 156 -7.57 6.68 7.71
N GLU A 157 -8.61 7.05 6.99
CA GLU A 157 -9.73 6.18 6.64
C GLU A 157 -9.27 5.05 5.71
N ALA A 158 -9.82 3.84 5.93
CA ALA A 158 -9.47 2.67 5.13
C ALA A 158 -9.74 2.89 3.64
N MET A 159 -10.86 3.55 3.29
CA MET A 159 -11.22 3.82 1.91
C MET A 159 -10.37 4.92 1.27
N ALA A 160 -9.84 5.88 2.04
CA ALA A 160 -8.87 6.84 1.53
C ALA A 160 -7.56 6.12 1.12
N LEU A 161 -7.06 5.23 1.98
CA LEU A 161 -5.87 4.43 1.66
C LEU A 161 -6.10 3.50 0.46
N ASN A 162 -7.24 2.79 0.41
CA ASN A 162 -7.58 1.90 -0.71
C ASN A 162 -7.70 2.68 -2.03
N SER A 163 -8.40 3.82 -2.03
CA SER A 163 -8.52 4.68 -3.21
C SER A 163 -7.16 5.20 -3.68
N TYR A 164 -6.31 5.60 -2.73
CA TYR A 164 -4.96 6.06 -3.04
C TYR A 164 -4.11 4.95 -3.68
N LEU A 165 -4.09 3.76 -3.06
CA LEU A 165 -3.27 2.64 -3.55
C LEU A 165 -3.77 2.05 -4.87
N ALA A 166 -5.06 2.10 -5.14
CA ALA A 166 -5.63 1.62 -6.40
C ALA A 166 -5.25 2.52 -7.60
N HIS A 167 -5.02 3.81 -7.37
CA HIS A 167 -4.77 4.78 -8.45
C HIS A 167 -3.31 5.25 -8.52
N ILE A 168 -2.52 5.07 -7.45
CA ILE A 168 -1.10 5.47 -7.49
C ILE A 168 -0.34 4.67 -8.54
N GLY A 169 0.36 5.38 -9.44
CA GLY A 169 1.10 4.75 -10.53
C GLY A 169 0.24 4.29 -11.71
N THR A 170 -1.03 4.66 -11.73
CA THR A 170 -1.92 4.52 -12.89
C THR A 170 -1.98 5.83 -13.69
N SER A 171 -2.63 5.79 -14.85
CA SER A 171 -2.97 7.00 -15.63
C SER A 171 -4.21 7.73 -15.09
N ASP A 172 -4.90 7.17 -14.12
CA ASP A 172 -6.16 7.69 -13.61
C ASP A 172 -5.94 8.74 -12.51
N SER A 173 -6.92 9.62 -12.34
CA SER A 173 -6.89 10.61 -11.28
C SER A 173 -7.12 9.94 -9.91
N ILE A 174 -6.34 10.32 -8.91
CA ILE A 174 -6.52 9.86 -7.54
C ILE A 174 -7.70 10.62 -6.95
N VAL A 175 -8.84 9.93 -6.78
CA VAL A 175 -10.08 10.47 -6.23
C VAL A 175 -10.62 9.54 -5.15
N PRO A 176 -11.28 10.06 -4.09
CA PRO A 176 -11.83 9.21 -3.05
C PRO A 176 -13.02 8.40 -3.57
N ARG A 177 -13.12 7.15 -3.11
CA ARG A 177 -14.30 6.30 -3.27
C ARG A 177 -14.81 5.88 -1.91
N ALA A 178 -16.10 5.98 -1.69
CA ALA A 178 -16.71 5.68 -0.40
C ALA A 178 -16.76 4.18 -0.11
N SER A 179 -16.75 3.33 -1.14
CA SER A 179 -16.85 1.88 -0.97
C SER A 179 -15.90 1.11 -1.88
N LEU A 180 -15.60 -0.14 -1.50
CA LEU A 180 -14.85 -1.08 -2.34
C LEU A 180 -15.60 -1.41 -3.63
N VAL A 181 -16.94 -1.36 -3.62
CA VAL A 181 -17.76 -1.63 -4.82
C VAL A 181 -17.54 -0.54 -5.87
N GLU A 182 -17.59 0.73 -5.44
CA GLU A 182 -17.30 1.86 -6.32
C GLU A 182 -15.86 1.81 -6.84
N LEU A 183 -14.90 1.54 -5.94
CA LEU A 183 -13.49 1.44 -6.31
C LEU A 183 -13.22 0.33 -7.32
N ALA A 184 -13.85 -0.85 -7.12
CA ALA A 184 -13.71 -1.99 -8.02
C ALA A 184 -14.35 -1.74 -9.39
N ALA A 185 -15.42 -0.93 -9.46
CA ALA A 185 -16.07 -0.57 -10.71
C ALA A 185 -15.18 0.31 -11.61
N ASP A 186 -14.32 1.12 -10.99
CA ASP A 186 -13.42 2.04 -11.71
C ASP A 186 -12.01 1.45 -11.94
N PHE A 187 -11.64 0.40 -11.20
CA PHE A 187 -10.29 -0.16 -11.26
C PHE A 187 -10.04 -0.95 -12.54
N ASP A 188 -8.98 -0.56 -13.26
CA ASP A 188 -8.45 -1.31 -14.41
C ASP A 188 -6.93 -1.51 -14.25
N ILE A 189 -6.50 -2.76 -14.09
CA ILE A 189 -5.08 -3.12 -13.98
C ILE A 189 -4.27 -2.69 -15.20
N GLY A 190 -4.91 -2.59 -16.38
CA GLY A 190 -4.28 -2.14 -17.62
C GLY A 190 -3.86 -0.67 -17.60
N HIS A 191 -4.41 0.14 -16.70
CA HIS A 191 -4.01 1.54 -16.51
C HIS A 191 -2.74 1.67 -15.66
N THR A 192 -2.26 0.58 -15.03
CA THR A 192 -1.04 0.60 -14.23
C THR A 192 0.19 0.86 -15.10
N GLY A 193 0.92 1.93 -14.78
CA GLY A 193 2.18 2.28 -15.44
C GLY A 193 3.33 1.35 -15.02
N ARG A 194 4.43 1.37 -15.81
CA ARG A 194 5.67 0.62 -15.49
C ARG A 194 6.70 1.47 -14.74
N GLY A 195 6.43 2.75 -14.55
CA GLY A 195 7.29 3.67 -13.81
C GLY A 195 7.12 3.50 -12.31
N THR A 196 8.20 3.65 -11.55
CA THR A 196 8.17 3.58 -10.08
C THR A 196 7.33 4.73 -9.49
N PRO A 197 6.18 4.47 -8.87
CA PRO A 197 5.35 5.51 -8.29
C PRO A 197 5.92 5.97 -6.94
N LYS A 198 5.67 7.25 -6.63
CA LYS A 198 6.11 7.86 -5.38
C LYS A 198 4.94 7.99 -4.43
N PHE A 199 5.06 7.38 -3.27
CA PHE A 199 4.07 7.53 -2.21
C PHE A 199 4.23 8.90 -1.56
N ASP A 200 3.18 9.72 -1.63
CA ASP A 200 3.11 11.05 -1.05
C ASP A 200 2.11 11.07 0.13
N PRO A 201 2.58 11.18 1.39
CA PRO A 201 1.70 11.23 2.55
C PRO A 201 0.76 12.44 2.56
N ASP A 202 1.17 13.58 2.00
CA ASP A 202 0.34 14.78 2.00
C ASP A 202 -0.80 14.66 0.99
N GLN A 203 -0.56 14.00 -0.13
CA GLN A 203 -1.63 13.66 -1.07
C GLN A 203 -2.64 12.68 -0.44
N LEU A 204 -2.17 11.70 0.34
CA LEU A 204 -3.06 10.79 1.08
C LEU A 204 -3.89 11.53 2.13
N LYS A 205 -3.33 12.50 2.85
CA LYS A 205 -4.09 13.33 3.80
C LYS A 205 -5.16 14.16 3.10
N THR A 206 -4.82 14.78 1.97
CA THR A 206 -5.79 15.52 1.16
C THR A 206 -6.93 14.64 0.69
N LEU A 207 -6.63 13.41 0.26
CA LEU A 207 -7.64 12.43 -0.14
C LEU A 207 -8.52 12.00 1.04
N ASN A 208 -7.92 11.82 2.23
CA ASN A 208 -8.62 11.49 3.46
C ASN A 208 -9.63 12.59 3.85
N ALA A 209 -9.19 13.85 3.84
CA ALA A 209 -10.07 14.98 4.09
C ALA A 209 -11.22 15.03 3.07
N ALA A 210 -10.94 14.83 1.77
CA ALA A 210 -11.95 14.83 0.73
C ALA A 210 -13.00 13.70 0.91
N LEU A 211 -12.57 12.53 1.40
CA LEU A 211 -13.49 11.43 1.75
C LEU A 211 -14.41 11.83 2.91
N LEU A 212 -13.84 12.39 3.98
CA LEU A 212 -14.62 12.85 5.15
C LEU A 212 -15.60 13.96 4.79
N HIS A 213 -15.19 14.90 3.93
CA HIS A 213 -16.06 15.99 3.46
C HIS A 213 -17.27 15.47 2.67
N GLY A 214 -17.15 14.29 2.04
CA GLY A 214 -18.25 13.63 1.34
C GLY A 214 -19.09 12.69 2.21
N THR A 215 -18.71 12.43 3.47
CA THR A 215 -19.41 11.48 4.35
C THR A 215 -20.74 12.04 4.84
N ASP A 216 -21.81 11.27 4.66
CA ASP A 216 -23.15 11.66 5.12
C ASP A 216 -23.30 11.52 6.64
N TYR A 217 -24.23 12.32 7.23
CA TYR A 217 -24.50 12.24 8.66
C TYR A 217 -24.95 10.83 9.11
N ALA A 218 -25.73 10.13 8.29
CA ALA A 218 -26.19 8.78 8.63
C ALA A 218 -25.02 7.80 8.87
N GLU A 219 -23.92 7.97 8.12
CA GLU A 219 -22.69 7.19 8.29
C GLU A 219 -21.84 7.72 9.44
N ALA A 220 -21.80 9.05 9.63
CA ALA A 220 -21.02 9.68 10.68
C ALA A 220 -21.63 9.50 12.10
N ALA A 221 -22.95 9.51 12.22
CA ALA A 221 -23.66 9.53 13.51
C ALA A 221 -23.23 8.43 14.50
N PRO A 222 -23.16 7.13 14.11
CA PRO A 222 -22.72 6.08 15.04
C PRO A 222 -21.26 6.28 15.48
N ARG A 223 -20.42 6.87 14.65
CA ARG A 223 -19.01 7.16 14.96
C ARG A 223 -18.89 8.35 15.91
N LEU A 224 -19.67 9.40 15.70
CA LEU A 224 -19.73 10.56 16.60
C LEU A 224 -20.19 10.13 18.00
N LEU A 225 -21.24 9.29 18.07
CA LEU A 225 -21.68 8.71 19.35
C LEU A 225 -20.59 7.88 20.02
N ALA A 226 -19.82 7.08 19.27
CA ALA A 226 -18.70 6.29 19.81
C ALA A 226 -17.57 7.18 20.37
N LEU A 227 -17.43 8.42 19.90
CA LEU A 227 -16.53 9.43 20.46
C LEU A 227 -17.13 10.17 21.67
N GLY A 228 -18.33 9.84 22.10
CA GLY A 228 -19.04 10.47 23.23
C GLY A 228 -19.64 11.85 22.88
N LEU A 229 -19.90 12.12 21.60
CA LEU A 229 -20.43 13.40 21.12
C LEU A 229 -21.95 13.33 20.99
N ASP A 230 -22.66 13.27 22.13
CA ASP A 230 -24.12 13.02 22.21
C ASP A 230 -24.99 14.12 21.56
N HIS A 231 -24.46 15.34 21.41
CA HIS A 231 -25.16 16.49 20.82
C HIS A 231 -24.76 16.75 19.37
N ALA A 232 -23.97 15.87 18.76
CA ALA A 232 -23.53 15.98 17.38
C ALA A 232 -24.66 15.54 16.41
N ASP A 233 -25.55 16.46 16.12
CA ASP A 233 -26.67 16.27 15.17
C ASP A 233 -26.24 16.50 13.70
N ALA A 234 -27.19 16.37 12.77
CA ALA A 234 -26.92 16.56 11.35
C ALA A 234 -26.45 18.00 11.01
N PRO A 235 -27.07 19.07 11.53
CA PRO A 235 -26.58 20.44 11.34
C PRO A 235 -25.13 20.63 11.81
N PHE A 236 -24.78 20.07 12.98
CA PHE A 236 -23.40 20.11 13.48
C PHE A 236 -22.44 19.42 12.51
N TRP A 237 -22.77 18.18 12.09
CA TRP A 237 -21.92 17.44 11.15
C TRP A 237 -21.71 18.18 9.83
N GLU A 238 -22.79 18.68 9.23
CA GLU A 238 -22.74 19.43 7.97
C GLU A 238 -21.87 20.69 8.08
N ALA A 239 -21.87 21.36 9.23
CA ALA A 239 -21.07 22.55 9.47
C ALA A 239 -19.57 22.23 9.64
N ILE A 240 -19.22 21.13 10.30
CA ILE A 240 -17.81 20.83 10.63
C ILE A 240 -17.10 20.00 9.58
N ARG A 241 -17.80 19.06 8.89
CA ARG A 241 -17.18 18.09 7.98
C ARG A 241 -16.25 18.71 6.93
N PRO A 242 -16.52 19.90 6.35
CA PRO A 242 -15.61 20.52 5.38
C PRO A 242 -14.26 20.98 5.97
N ASN A 243 -14.13 20.98 7.29
CA ASN A 243 -12.94 21.42 7.99
C ASN A 243 -12.15 20.26 8.64
N LEU A 244 -12.60 19.02 8.44
CA LEU A 244 -11.96 17.86 9.07
C LEU A 244 -10.83 17.32 8.18
N GLU A 245 -9.69 17.08 8.78
CA GLU A 245 -8.61 16.27 8.20
C GLU A 245 -8.68 14.83 8.69
N ARG A 246 -9.15 14.62 9.92
CA ARG A 246 -9.38 13.33 10.57
C ARG A 246 -10.76 13.34 11.22
N PHE A 247 -11.37 12.17 11.32
CA PHE A 247 -12.70 12.06 11.93
C PHE A 247 -12.70 12.52 13.39
N GLU A 248 -11.63 12.23 14.14
CA GLU A 248 -11.46 12.59 15.55
C GLU A 248 -11.39 14.12 15.78
N ASP A 249 -11.09 14.90 14.76
CA ASP A 249 -11.08 16.37 14.85
C ASP A 249 -12.47 16.91 15.20
N ALA A 250 -13.55 16.14 14.96
CA ALA A 250 -14.91 16.45 15.40
C ALA A 250 -15.00 16.69 16.92
N VAL A 251 -14.14 16.06 17.73
CA VAL A 251 -14.09 16.28 19.19
C VAL A 251 -13.71 17.72 19.52
N LEU A 252 -12.76 18.29 18.78
CA LEU A 252 -12.35 19.68 18.96
C LEU A 252 -13.49 20.64 18.57
N TRP A 253 -14.09 20.38 17.41
CA TRP A 253 -15.22 21.20 16.93
C TRP A 253 -16.43 21.13 17.88
N HIS A 254 -16.72 19.96 18.45
CA HIS A 254 -17.77 19.79 19.44
C HIS A 254 -17.51 20.66 20.68
N LYS A 255 -16.28 20.66 21.19
CA LYS A 255 -15.89 21.53 22.31
C LYS A 255 -16.09 23.02 21.98
N VAL A 256 -15.71 23.44 20.77
CA VAL A 256 -15.88 24.83 20.32
C VAL A 256 -17.35 25.22 20.26
N CYS A 257 -18.24 24.31 19.87
CA CYS A 257 -19.66 24.60 19.68
C CYS A 257 -20.50 24.48 20.95
N PHE A 258 -20.15 23.58 21.88
CA PHE A 258 -21.03 23.19 22.99
C PHE A 258 -20.42 23.35 24.38
N ASP A 259 -19.10 23.53 24.50
CA ASP A 259 -18.44 23.69 25.78
C ASP A 259 -18.04 25.16 26.03
N ASP A 260 -17.89 25.51 27.32
CA ASP A 260 -17.26 26.77 27.70
C ASP A 260 -15.78 26.77 27.36
N ILE A 261 -15.38 27.53 26.37
CA ILE A 261 -13.98 27.69 25.99
C ILE A 261 -13.41 29.03 26.49
N THR A 262 -12.20 29.00 27.02
CA THR A 262 -11.44 30.22 27.30
C THR A 262 -10.61 30.58 26.05
N PRO A 263 -10.99 31.61 25.29
CA PRO A 263 -10.25 31.98 24.10
C PRO A 263 -8.85 32.54 24.47
N LEU A 264 -7.85 32.15 23.68
CA LEU A 264 -6.56 32.82 23.71
C LEU A 264 -6.64 34.07 22.81
N VAL A 265 -6.52 35.23 23.41
CA VAL A 265 -6.60 36.50 22.70
C VAL A 265 -5.26 37.21 22.83
N ASP A 266 -4.47 37.23 21.75
CA ASP A 266 -3.16 37.88 21.69
C ASP A 266 -3.27 39.42 21.64
N ASP A 267 -4.31 39.94 20.95
CA ASP A 267 -4.60 41.36 20.84
C ASP A 267 -5.98 41.67 21.41
N GLN A 268 -5.99 42.11 22.66
CA GLN A 268 -7.24 42.47 23.33
C GLN A 268 -7.90 43.72 22.74
N ALA A 269 -7.12 44.68 22.21
CA ALA A 269 -7.65 45.88 21.62
C ALA A 269 -8.38 45.56 20.32
N PHE A 270 -7.80 44.72 19.48
CA PHE A 270 -8.44 44.21 18.27
C PHE A 270 -9.70 43.39 18.57
N ALA A 271 -9.62 42.48 19.55
CA ALA A 271 -10.78 41.66 19.92
C ALA A 271 -11.92 42.51 20.47
N SER A 272 -11.64 43.56 21.25
CA SER A 272 -12.64 44.49 21.77
C SER A 272 -13.28 45.32 20.64
N ALA A 273 -12.49 45.78 19.67
CA ALA A 273 -13.01 46.50 18.49
C ALA A 273 -13.90 45.57 17.62
N ALA A 274 -13.47 44.32 17.41
CA ALA A 274 -14.24 43.33 16.68
C ALA A 274 -15.56 43.01 17.37
N ALA A 275 -15.58 42.90 18.70
CA ALA A 275 -16.82 42.66 19.45
C ALA A 275 -17.82 43.82 19.36
N THR A 276 -17.31 45.07 19.26
CA THR A 276 -18.20 46.27 19.16
C THR A 276 -19.00 46.31 17.86
N VAL A 277 -18.50 45.69 16.78
CA VAL A 277 -19.13 45.64 15.47
C VAL A 277 -19.77 44.26 15.17
N LEU A 278 -19.94 43.44 16.22
CA LEU A 278 -20.58 42.14 16.10
C LEU A 278 -22.04 42.31 15.71
N PRO A 279 -22.54 41.69 14.64
CA PRO A 279 -23.93 41.80 14.24
C PRO A 279 -24.88 41.27 15.32
N GLU A 280 -25.94 42.07 15.61
CA GLU A 280 -27.00 41.66 16.50
C GLU A 280 -28.07 40.86 15.71
N GLY A 281 -28.62 39.80 16.32
CA GLY A 281 -29.74 39.04 15.74
C GLY A 281 -29.38 37.61 15.38
N VAL A 282 -30.15 37.01 14.45
CA VAL A 282 -29.93 35.64 13.99
C VAL A 282 -28.76 35.60 12.99
N TRP A 283 -27.81 34.78 13.25
CA TRP A 283 -26.63 34.59 12.38
C TRP A 283 -27.00 33.68 11.21
N ASP A 284 -26.56 34.05 10.01
CA ASP A 284 -26.72 33.29 8.77
C ASP A 284 -25.41 33.19 7.99
N GLU A 285 -25.44 32.62 6.79
CA GLU A 285 -24.28 32.40 5.93
C GLU A 285 -23.55 33.70 5.54
N THR A 286 -24.18 34.86 5.61
CA THR A 286 -23.59 36.16 5.27
C THR A 286 -22.96 36.84 6.47
N THR A 287 -23.39 36.51 7.70
CA THR A 287 -23.02 37.18 8.94
C THR A 287 -21.49 37.26 9.15
N TRP A 288 -20.77 36.17 8.90
CA TRP A 288 -19.33 36.15 9.00
C TRP A 288 -18.62 37.13 8.04
N LYS A 289 -19.09 37.17 6.80
CA LYS A 289 -18.57 38.07 5.76
C LYS A 289 -18.81 39.53 6.13
N ASP A 290 -20.01 39.84 6.58
CA ASP A 290 -20.42 41.20 6.94
C ASP A 290 -19.67 41.67 8.20
N TRP A 291 -19.53 40.80 9.20
CA TRP A 291 -18.78 41.09 10.40
C TRP A 291 -17.27 41.32 10.10
N THR A 292 -16.63 40.46 9.31
CA THR A 292 -15.23 40.65 8.93
C THR A 292 -14.98 41.90 8.11
N ALA A 293 -15.94 42.31 7.28
CA ALA A 293 -15.91 43.59 6.56
C ALA A 293 -16.00 44.80 7.52
N ALA A 294 -16.92 44.73 8.51
CA ALA A 294 -17.07 45.77 9.52
C ALA A 294 -15.82 45.88 10.43
N ILE A 295 -15.23 44.76 10.80
CA ILE A 295 -13.96 44.76 11.57
C ILE A 295 -12.87 45.48 10.77
N LYS A 296 -12.71 45.16 9.50
CA LYS A 296 -11.71 45.78 8.61
C LYS A 296 -11.92 47.30 8.50
N GLU A 297 -13.18 47.78 8.45
CA GLU A 297 -13.48 49.17 8.43
C GLU A 297 -13.18 49.86 9.76
N ALA A 298 -13.42 49.16 10.88
CA ALA A 298 -13.21 49.70 12.23
C ALA A 298 -11.75 49.71 12.67
N THR A 299 -10.93 48.81 12.15
CA THR A 299 -9.51 48.61 12.61
C THR A 299 -8.46 49.02 11.56
N GLY A 300 -8.85 49.30 10.34
CA GLY A 300 -7.96 49.69 9.22
C GLY A 300 -7.44 48.48 8.46
#